data_12a12d5760ce24e7be3c383571dd4a38
#
_entry.id   12a12d5760ce24e7be3c383571dd4a38
#
_cell.length_a   1.000
_cell.length_b   1.000
_cell.length_c   1.000
_cell.angle_alpha   90.00
_cell.angle_beta   90.00
_cell.angle_gamma   90.00
#
_symmetry.space_group_name_H-M   'P 1'
#
loop_
_entity.id
_entity.type
_entity.pdbx_description
1 polymer ?
#
loop_
_entity_poly.entity_id
_entity_poly.type
_entity_poly.pdbx_seq_one_letter_code
_entity_poly.pdbx_strand_id
1 'polypeptide(L)'
;MTMAIPRVITNTLARTHHFLSSDIVCRAAPFALYMAFIALEEFLHFVSGKGLTAVSEQLLLFLYPVKAGSVALVLFLFRKQYKEIISREFIRPATACAALAVGLGVFAMWISMDFPWATMGALRGYDPNLCRGEGIRIFLIASRLAGAALVVPFMEELFWRSFLIRYIISHDFTKVPIGRFTWPSFLI
;
A
#
# COMPACT_ATOMS: atom_id res chain seq x y z
N MET A 1 46.80 7.07 14.71
CA MET A 1 46.61 5.67 14.27
C MET A 1 45.20 5.59 13.64
N THR A 2 45.11 5.89 12.35
CA THR A 2 43.83 6.01 11.64
C THR A 2 43.45 4.61 11.17
N MET A 3 42.40 4.03 11.78
CA MET A 3 41.88 2.74 11.35
C MET A 3 41.24 2.90 9.93
N ALA A 4 41.87 2.30 8.93
CA ALA A 4 41.34 2.19 7.60
C ALA A 4 40.16 1.19 7.60
N ILE A 5 38.96 1.67 7.39
CA ILE A 5 37.78 0.81 7.20
C ILE A 5 38.03 -0.07 5.98
N PRO A 6 37.86 -1.40 6.08
CA PRO A 6 38.12 -2.30 4.96
C PRO A 6 37.26 -1.93 3.74
N ARG A 7 37.87 -1.83 2.56
CA ARG A 7 37.21 -1.51 1.28
C ARG A 7 36.02 -2.41 0.95
N VAL A 8 35.95 -3.61 1.51
CA VAL A 8 34.84 -4.55 1.35
C VAL A 8 33.57 -4.02 2.03
N ILE A 9 33.68 -3.43 3.24
CA ILE A 9 32.54 -2.89 3.97
C ILE A 9 31.99 -1.63 3.26
N THR A 10 32.88 -0.76 2.77
CA THR A 10 32.45 0.43 2.02
C THR A 10 31.79 0.09 0.70
N ASN A 11 32.24 -0.95 -0.01
CA ASN A 11 31.62 -1.41 -1.26
C ASN A 11 30.27 -2.09 -1.02
N THR A 12 30.11 -2.82 0.07
CA THR A 12 28.83 -3.46 0.43
C THR A 12 27.81 -2.40 0.84
N LEU A 13 28.21 -1.41 1.63
CA LEU A 13 27.35 -0.30 2.02
C LEU A 13 26.96 0.58 0.80
N ALA A 14 27.88 0.86 -0.10
CA ALA A 14 27.60 1.60 -1.33
C ALA A 14 26.63 0.82 -2.25
N ARG A 15 26.76 -0.49 -2.33
CA ARG A 15 25.91 -1.37 -3.13
C ARG A 15 24.50 -1.49 -2.54
N THR A 16 24.37 -1.58 -1.22
CA THR A 16 23.06 -1.55 -0.54
C THR A 16 22.40 -0.18 -0.65
N HIS A 17 23.11 0.91 -0.53
CA HIS A 17 22.58 2.26 -0.77
C HIS A 17 22.10 2.45 -2.22
N HIS A 18 22.85 1.95 -3.20
CA HIS A 18 22.43 2.02 -4.60
C HIS A 18 21.19 1.16 -4.89
N PHE A 19 21.07 0.00 -4.23
CA PHE A 19 19.89 -0.86 -4.36
C PHE A 19 18.65 -0.25 -3.71
N LEU A 20 18.80 0.32 -2.51
CA LEU A 20 17.71 0.99 -1.78
C LEU A 20 17.29 2.32 -2.42
N SER A 21 18.15 2.95 -3.21
CA SER A 21 17.84 4.15 -4.00
C SER A 21 17.37 3.82 -5.42
N SER A 22 17.23 2.55 -5.77
CA SER A 22 16.65 2.14 -7.04
C SER A 22 15.20 2.64 -7.13
N ASP A 23 14.90 3.35 -8.20
CA ASP A 23 13.56 3.89 -8.49
C ASP A 23 12.46 2.82 -8.45
N ILE A 24 12.82 1.57 -8.74
CA ILE A 24 11.95 0.40 -8.65
C ILE A 24 11.60 0.09 -7.19
N VAL A 25 12.63 -0.02 -6.33
CA VAL A 25 12.45 -0.40 -4.91
C VAL A 25 11.56 0.60 -4.19
N CYS A 26 11.80 1.89 -4.40
CA CYS A 26 11.02 2.93 -3.73
C CYS A 26 9.53 2.88 -4.07
N ARG A 27 9.17 2.47 -5.29
CA ARG A 27 7.78 2.41 -5.75
C ARG A 27 7.12 1.06 -5.51
N ALA A 28 7.90 -0.03 -5.54
CA ALA A 28 7.39 -1.39 -5.34
C ALA A 28 7.37 -1.81 -3.86
N ALA A 29 8.32 -1.34 -3.03
CA ALA A 29 8.47 -1.77 -1.64
C ALA A 29 7.23 -1.52 -0.77
N PRO A 30 6.52 -0.36 -0.83
CA PRO A 30 5.32 -0.15 -0.04
C PRO A 30 4.23 -1.19 -0.36
N PHE A 31 4.02 -1.47 -1.65
CA PHE A 31 3.06 -2.46 -2.12
C PHE A 31 3.45 -3.88 -1.73
N ALA A 32 4.72 -4.26 -1.93
CA ALA A 32 5.23 -5.58 -1.54
C ALA A 32 5.12 -5.80 -0.02
N LEU A 33 5.41 -4.78 0.79
CA LEU A 33 5.26 -4.82 2.25
C LEU A 33 3.79 -5.04 2.64
N TYR A 34 2.87 -4.31 2.01
CA TYR A 34 1.43 -4.48 2.26
C TYR A 34 0.94 -5.88 1.93
N MET A 35 1.36 -6.43 0.76
CA MET A 35 1.05 -7.80 0.37
C MET A 35 1.65 -8.85 1.30
N ALA A 36 2.87 -8.62 1.80
CA ALA A 36 3.50 -9.50 2.79
C ALA A 36 2.69 -9.57 4.10
N PHE A 37 2.14 -8.43 4.55
CA PHE A 37 1.24 -8.43 5.71
C PHE A 37 -0.07 -9.15 5.45
N ILE A 38 -0.66 -9.05 4.25
CA ILE A 38 -1.85 -9.83 3.89
C ILE A 38 -1.52 -11.32 3.91
N ALA A 39 -0.41 -11.73 3.30
CA ALA A 39 0.03 -13.13 3.31
C ALA A 39 0.29 -13.64 4.73
N LEU A 40 0.87 -12.81 5.60
CA LEU A 40 1.05 -13.14 7.02
C LEU A 40 -0.27 -13.31 7.75
N GLU A 41 -1.24 -12.42 7.52
CA GLU A 41 -2.58 -12.47 8.11
C GLU A 41 -3.30 -13.78 7.72
N GLU A 42 -3.30 -14.11 6.42
CA GLU A 42 -3.87 -15.37 5.93
C GLU A 42 -3.15 -16.61 6.48
N PHE A 43 -1.82 -16.56 6.58
CA PHE A 43 -1.03 -17.64 7.18
C PHE A 43 -1.38 -17.85 8.66
N LEU A 44 -1.50 -16.77 9.45
CA LEU A 44 -1.90 -16.84 10.86
C LEU A 44 -3.30 -17.43 11.03
N HIS A 45 -4.25 -17.04 10.17
CA HIS A 45 -5.59 -17.63 10.15
C HIS A 45 -5.57 -19.12 9.81
N PHE A 46 -4.76 -19.51 8.83
CA PHE A 46 -4.62 -20.93 8.44
C PHE A 46 -4.06 -21.79 9.58
N VAL A 47 -3.01 -21.31 10.26
CA VAL A 47 -2.38 -22.02 11.37
C VAL A 47 -3.30 -22.09 12.59
N SER A 48 -4.03 -21.03 12.90
CA SER A 48 -5.03 -20.99 13.97
C SER A 48 -6.19 -21.93 13.68
N GLY A 49 -6.66 -21.98 12.44
CA GLY A 49 -7.73 -22.90 12.01
C GLY A 49 -7.36 -24.39 12.09
N LYS A 50 -6.07 -24.72 12.04
CA LYS A 50 -5.55 -26.08 12.23
C LYS A 50 -5.26 -26.43 13.70
N GLY A 51 -5.51 -25.51 14.65
CA GLY A 51 -5.26 -25.75 16.08
C GLY A 51 -3.78 -25.81 16.46
N LEU A 52 -2.86 -25.40 15.56
CA LEU A 52 -1.42 -25.44 15.81
C LEU A 52 -0.96 -24.29 16.72
N THR A 53 -1.68 -23.16 16.71
CA THR A 53 -1.47 -22.02 17.61
C THR A 53 -2.79 -21.32 17.86
N ALA A 54 -3.04 -20.93 19.12
CA ALA A 54 -4.19 -20.11 19.48
C ALA A 54 -3.81 -18.61 19.29
N VAL A 55 -3.97 -18.11 18.06
CA VAL A 55 -3.81 -16.67 17.81
C VAL A 55 -5.10 -15.98 18.21
N SER A 56 -5.02 -15.08 19.20
CA SER A 56 -6.19 -14.33 19.64
C SER A 56 -6.70 -13.42 18.51
N GLU A 57 -8.00 -13.44 18.26
CA GLU A 57 -8.68 -12.55 17.31
C GLU A 57 -8.38 -11.07 17.59
N GLN A 58 -8.24 -10.72 18.88
CA GLN A 58 -7.86 -9.38 19.31
C GLN A 58 -6.47 -8.99 18.80
N LEU A 59 -5.51 -9.91 18.79
CA LEU A 59 -4.16 -9.65 18.28
C LEU A 59 -4.19 -9.38 16.75
N LEU A 60 -5.02 -10.08 16.02
CA LEU A 60 -5.19 -9.90 14.58
C LEU A 60 -5.77 -8.51 14.24
N LEU A 61 -6.61 -7.94 15.11
CA LEU A 61 -7.12 -6.58 14.94
C LEU A 61 -6.00 -5.53 14.96
N PHE A 62 -4.97 -5.73 15.79
CA PHE A 62 -3.81 -4.82 15.86
C PHE A 62 -2.84 -4.98 14.68
N LEU A 63 -2.93 -6.06 13.93
CA LEU A 63 -2.09 -6.26 12.75
C LEU A 63 -2.37 -5.21 11.68
N TYR A 64 -3.62 -4.74 11.56
CA TYR A 64 -3.98 -3.71 10.57
C TYR A 64 -3.32 -2.34 10.84
N PRO A 65 -3.38 -1.75 12.05
CA PRO A 65 -2.64 -0.53 12.38
C PRO A 65 -1.13 -0.66 12.13
N VAL A 66 -0.54 -1.82 12.46
CA VAL A 66 0.89 -2.07 12.21
C VAL A 66 1.18 -2.11 10.72
N LYS A 67 0.36 -2.83 9.93
CA LYS A 67 0.44 -2.89 8.47
C LYS A 67 0.36 -1.49 7.86
N ALA A 68 -0.71 -0.75 8.16
CA ALA A 68 -0.92 0.59 7.61
C ALA A 68 0.17 1.57 8.06
N GLY A 69 0.59 1.52 9.31
CA GLY A 69 1.65 2.37 9.85
C GLY A 69 3.02 2.11 9.25
N SER A 70 3.40 0.83 9.08
CA SER A 70 4.67 0.46 8.45
C SER A 70 4.74 0.86 6.98
N VAL A 71 3.64 0.67 6.23
CA VAL A 71 3.56 1.13 4.84
C VAL A 71 3.60 2.65 4.74
N ALA A 72 2.87 3.36 5.59
CA ALA A 72 2.91 4.82 5.68
C ALA A 72 4.33 5.33 6.00
N LEU A 73 5.05 4.65 6.91
CA LEU A 73 6.43 4.98 7.23
C LEU A 73 7.35 4.81 6.01
N VAL A 74 7.23 3.70 5.28
CA VAL A 74 8.03 3.47 4.06
C VAL A 74 7.71 4.53 3.00
N LEU A 75 6.44 4.86 2.78
CA LEU A 75 6.03 5.93 1.88
C LEU A 75 6.62 7.29 2.31
N PHE A 76 6.63 7.58 3.60
CA PHE A 76 7.21 8.81 4.13
C PHE A 76 8.73 8.88 3.97
N LEU A 77 9.44 7.78 4.19
CA LEU A 77 10.89 7.70 4.01
C LEU A 77 11.29 7.97 2.55
N PHE A 78 10.53 7.45 1.61
CA PHE A 78 10.81 7.60 0.18
C PHE A 78 10.12 8.82 -0.48
N ARG A 79 9.39 9.67 0.27
CA ARG A 79 8.62 10.80 -0.25
C ARG A 79 9.39 11.74 -1.20
N LYS A 80 10.71 11.88 -1.00
CA LYS A 80 11.56 12.74 -1.83
C LYS A 80 11.76 12.20 -3.26
N GLN A 81 11.46 10.92 -3.48
CA GLN A 81 11.64 10.24 -4.77
C GLN A 81 10.34 10.22 -5.60
N TYR A 82 9.21 10.66 -5.01
CA TYR A 82 7.88 10.69 -5.65
C TYR A 82 7.53 12.03 -6.29
N LYS A 83 8.51 12.71 -6.89
CA LYS A 83 8.35 14.09 -7.43
C LYS A 83 7.29 14.18 -8.53
N GLU A 84 7.07 13.10 -9.27
CA GLU A 84 6.14 13.04 -10.39
C GLU A 84 4.66 12.98 -10.00
N ILE A 85 4.34 12.56 -8.76
CA ILE A 85 2.95 12.44 -8.29
C ILE A 85 2.44 13.77 -7.74
N ILE A 86 3.34 14.62 -7.24
CA ILE A 86 3.01 15.94 -6.67
C ILE A 86 2.99 16.99 -7.79
N SER A 87 2.35 16.71 -8.92
CA SER A 87 2.19 17.74 -9.95
C SER A 87 1.03 18.66 -9.60
N ARG A 88 1.25 19.99 -9.77
CA ARG A 88 0.27 21.05 -9.46
C ARG A 88 -1.04 20.96 -10.27
N GLU A 89 -1.10 20.12 -11.30
CA GLU A 89 -2.29 19.95 -12.12
C GLU A 89 -3.46 19.27 -11.39
N PHE A 90 -3.16 18.48 -10.35
CA PHE A 90 -4.19 17.86 -9.50
C PHE A 90 -4.95 18.88 -8.62
N ILE A 91 -4.47 20.12 -8.51
CA ILE A 91 -5.03 21.13 -7.60
C ILE A 91 -6.05 22.05 -8.32
N ARG A 92 -6.41 21.76 -9.56
CA ARG A 92 -7.48 22.52 -10.22
C ARG A 92 -8.82 22.17 -9.57
N PRO A 93 -9.57 23.14 -9.03
CA PRO A 93 -10.80 22.85 -8.27
C PRO A 93 -11.85 22.11 -9.11
N ALA A 94 -11.94 22.39 -10.39
CA ALA A 94 -12.84 21.66 -11.29
C ALA A 94 -12.49 20.16 -11.41
N THR A 95 -11.19 19.84 -11.51
CA THR A 95 -10.71 18.45 -11.58
C THR A 95 -10.94 17.72 -10.25
N ALA A 96 -10.72 18.41 -9.13
CA ALA A 96 -10.99 17.87 -7.80
C ALA A 96 -12.47 17.59 -7.56
N CYS A 97 -13.36 18.51 -7.97
CA CYS A 97 -14.82 18.31 -7.91
C CYS A 97 -15.28 17.15 -8.79
N ALA A 98 -14.76 17.04 -10.02
CA ALA A 98 -15.07 15.93 -10.91
C ALA A 98 -14.62 14.58 -10.34
N ALA A 99 -13.39 14.51 -9.81
CA ALA A 99 -12.86 13.31 -9.17
C ALA A 99 -13.69 12.90 -7.94
N LEU A 100 -14.09 13.88 -7.12
CA LEU A 100 -14.97 13.63 -5.96
C LEU A 100 -16.34 13.11 -6.39
N ALA A 101 -16.97 13.71 -7.41
CA ALA A 101 -18.26 13.28 -7.91
C ALA A 101 -18.21 11.84 -8.47
N VAL A 102 -17.18 11.52 -9.26
CA VAL A 102 -16.95 10.16 -9.77
C VAL A 102 -16.70 9.18 -8.63
N GLY A 103 -15.85 9.55 -7.65
CA GLY A 103 -15.56 8.72 -6.48
C GLY A 103 -16.80 8.42 -5.66
N LEU A 104 -17.66 9.41 -5.41
CA LEU A 104 -18.94 9.22 -4.71
C LEU A 104 -19.90 8.34 -5.52
N GLY A 105 -19.95 8.50 -6.85
CA GLY A 105 -20.76 7.66 -7.74
C GLY A 105 -20.33 6.20 -7.70
N VAL A 106 -19.02 5.94 -7.81
CA VAL A 106 -18.45 4.59 -7.70
C VAL A 106 -18.71 4.00 -6.32
N PHE A 107 -18.52 4.79 -5.25
CA PHE A 107 -18.82 4.35 -3.89
C PHE A 107 -20.29 3.97 -3.71
N ALA A 108 -21.23 4.82 -4.17
CA ALA A 108 -22.65 4.52 -4.11
C ALA A 108 -23.02 3.26 -4.90
N MET A 109 -22.41 3.07 -6.08
CA MET A 109 -22.58 1.86 -6.87
C MET A 109 -22.03 0.63 -6.10
N TRP A 110 -20.86 0.76 -5.50
CA TRP A 110 -20.22 -0.35 -4.80
C TRP A 110 -21.00 -0.82 -3.56
N ILE A 111 -21.52 0.10 -2.75
CA ILE A 111 -22.36 -0.25 -1.58
C ILE A 111 -23.75 -0.79 -1.96
N SER A 112 -24.19 -0.56 -3.21
CA SER A 112 -25.45 -1.10 -3.72
C SER A 112 -25.29 -2.51 -4.34
N MET A 113 -24.07 -3.03 -4.45
CA MET A 113 -23.78 -4.33 -5.06
C MET A 113 -23.88 -5.50 -4.07
N ASP A 114 -24.94 -5.53 -3.28
CA ASP A 114 -25.24 -6.63 -2.32
C ASP A 114 -25.87 -7.86 -3.01
N PHE A 115 -25.43 -8.17 -4.23
CA PHE A 115 -25.94 -9.33 -4.96
C PHE A 115 -25.24 -10.61 -4.50
N PRO A 116 -25.97 -11.75 -4.31
CA PRO A 116 -25.39 -13.02 -3.89
C PRO A 116 -24.26 -13.55 -4.79
N TRP A 117 -24.26 -13.16 -6.08
CA TRP A 117 -23.20 -13.54 -7.02
C TRP A 117 -21.94 -12.65 -6.92
N ALA A 118 -22.07 -11.46 -6.33
CA ALA A 118 -20.95 -10.52 -6.15
C ALA A 118 -20.22 -10.73 -4.80
N THR A 119 -20.88 -11.37 -3.84
CA THR A 119 -20.31 -11.67 -2.52
C THR A 119 -19.67 -13.06 -2.56
N MET A 120 -18.35 -13.14 -2.78
CA MET A 120 -17.59 -14.37 -2.72
C MET A 120 -17.01 -14.60 -1.33
N GLY A 121 -17.38 -15.72 -0.69
CA GLY A 121 -16.77 -16.21 0.55
C GLY A 121 -17.45 -15.72 1.84
N ALA A 122 -17.09 -16.35 2.97
CA ALA A 122 -17.50 -15.91 4.29
C ALA A 122 -16.75 -14.61 4.65
N LEU A 123 -17.47 -13.52 4.73
CA LEU A 123 -16.93 -12.23 5.18
C LEU A 123 -16.49 -12.37 6.65
N ARG A 124 -15.21 -12.54 6.88
CA ARG A 124 -14.62 -12.34 8.21
C ARG A 124 -14.61 -10.84 8.47
N GLY A 125 -15.61 -10.38 9.21
CA GLY A 125 -15.74 -8.97 9.56
C GLY A 125 -14.61 -8.53 10.49
N TYR A 126 -14.07 -7.34 10.25
CA TYR A 126 -13.21 -6.65 11.22
C TYR A 126 -14.11 -6.09 12.32
N ASP A 127 -14.17 -6.76 13.47
CA ASP A 127 -15.00 -6.33 14.60
C ASP A 127 -14.17 -5.68 15.71
N PRO A 128 -14.10 -4.34 15.76
CA PRO A 128 -13.36 -3.62 16.79
C PRO A 128 -13.98 -3.75 18.18
N ASN A 129 -15.21 -4.28 18.31
CA ASN A 129 -15.88 -4.47 19.61
C ASN A 129 -15.31 -5.65 20.40
N LEU A 130 -14.52 -6.51 19.77
CA LEU A 130 -13.77 -7.57 20.47
C LEU A 130 -12.74 -7.00 21.46
N CYS A 131 -12.30 -5.76 21.28
CA CYS A 131 -11.40 -5.08 22.21
C CYS A 131 -12.19 -4.29 23.26
N ARG A 132 -11.89 -4.55 24.52
CA ARG A 132 -12.46 -3.78 25.65
C ARG A 132 -11.77 -2.43 25.73
N GLY A 133 -12.56 -1.36 25.73
CA GLY A 133 -12.08 0.02 25.85
C GLY A 133 -12.47 0.90 24.66
N GLU A 134 -13.18 1.98 24.93
CA GLU A 134 -13.69 2.90 23.90
C GLU A 134 -12.54 3.57 23.10
N GLY A 135 -11.46 3.96 23.78
CA GLY A 135 -10.29 4.56 23.14
C GLY A 135 -9.60 3.61 22.15
N ILE A 136 -9.48 2.32 22.51
CA ILE A 136 -8.88 1.30 21.62
C ILE A 136 -9.77 1.08 20.39
N ARG A 137 -11.07 1.00 20.58
CA ARG A 137 -12.05 0.86 19.50
C ARG A 137 -11.98 2.02 18.52
N ILE A 138 -11.96 3.26 19.01
CA ILE A 138 -11.83 4.46 18.19
C ILE A 138 -10.50 4.45 17.42
N PHE A 139 -9.41 4.10 18.09
CA PHE A 139 -8.08 3.98 17.45
C PHE A 139 -8.08 2.95 16.32
N LEU A 140 -8.67 1.78 16.53
CA LEU A 140 -8.75 0.72 15.52
C LEU A 140 -9.59 1.15 14.31
N ILE A 141 -10.74 1.79 14.54
CA ILE A 141 -11.60 2.32 13.46
C ILE A 141 -10.87 3.43 12.71
N ALA A 142 -10.28 4.39 13.41
CA ALA A 142 -9.56 5.50 12.78
C ALA A 142 -8.36 5.04 11.97
N SER A 143 -7.56 4.09 12.49
CA SER A 143 -6.42 3.53 11.79
C SER A 143 -6.85 2.77 10.53
N ARG A 144 -7.97 2.03 10.58
CA ARG A 144 -8.51 1.33 9.42
C ARG A 144 -9.02 2.29 8.36
N LEU A 145 -9.75 3.32 8.77
CA LEU A 145 -10.25 4.35 7.87
C LEU A 145 -9.08 5.12 7.21
N ALA A 146 -8.11 5.57 7.99
CA ALA A 146 -6.93 6.26 7.48
C ALA A 146 -6.09 5.37 6.54
N GLY A 147 -5.88 4.11 6.92
CA GLY A 147 -5.18 3.15 6.08
C GLY A 147 -5.87 2.92 4.74
N ALA A 148 -7.16 2.64 4.76
CA ALA A 148 -7.95 2.36 3.55
C ALA A 148 -8.16 3.60 2.67
N ALA A 149 -8.33 4.78 3.25
CA ALA A 149 -8.62 6.00 2.50
C ALA A 149 -7.38 6.76 2.01
N LEU A 150 -6.25 6.65 2.71
CA LEU A 150 -5.04 7.42 2.40
C LEU A 150 -3.86 6.53 2.00
N VAL A 151 -3.51 5.54 2.84
CA VAL A 151 -2.27 4.76 2.65
C VAL A 151 -2.39 3.83 1.45
N VAL A 152 -3.48 3.07 1.37
CA VAL A 152 -3.69 2.08 0.29
C VAL A 152 -3.80 2.75 -1.08
N PRO A 153 -4.66 3.76 -1.30
CA PRO A 153 -4.77 4.40 -2.62
C PRO A 153 -3.46 5.05 -3.07
N PHE A 154 -2.73 5.69 -2.15
CA PHE A 154 -1.45 6.31 -2.48
C PHE A 154 -0.38 5.28 -2.85
N MET A 155 -0.32 4.17 -2.12
CA MET A 155 0.57 3.05 -2.40
C MET A 155 0.24 2.38 -3.75
N GLU A 156 -1.04 2.16 -4.03
CA GLU A 156 -1.50 1.58 -5.30
C GLU A 156 -1.20 2.50 -6.49
N GLU A 157 -1.44 3.79 -6.35
CA GLU A 157 -1.11 4.78 -7.38
C GLU A 157 0.40 4.77 -7.71
N LEU A 158 1.25 4.68 -6.68
CA LEU A 158 2.70 4.54 -6.84
C LEU A 158 3.08 3.25 -7.56
N PHE A 159 2.51 2.12 -7.16
CA PHE A 159 2.84 0.83 -7.73
C PHE A 159 2.32 0.68 -9.16
N TRP A 160 1.03 0.97 -9.39
CA TRP A 160 0.42 0.76 -10.70
C TRP A 160 0.81 1.85 -11.70
N ARG A 161 0.53 3.11 -11.40
CA ARG A 161 0.69 4.21 -12.37
C ARG A 161 2.11 4.76 -12.44
N SER A 162 2.80 4.88 -11.32
CA SER A 162 4.15 5.42 -11.34
C SER A 162 5.20 4.36 -11.71
N PHE A 163 5.00 3.09 -11.41
CA PHE A 163 5.96 2.04 -11.68
C PHE A 163 5.49 1.06 -12.76
N LEU A 164 4.52 0.18 -12.48
CA LEU A 164 4.25 -1.02 -13.27
C LEU A 164 3.85 -0.71 -14.72
N ILE A 165 2.86 0.15 -14.93
CA ILE A 165 2.38 0.53 -16.27
C ILE A 165 3.52 1.13 -17.11
N ARG A 166 4.33 1.99 -16.51
CA ARG A 166 5.47 2.62 -17.20
C ARG A 166 6.60 1.64 -17.48
N TYR A 167 6.85 0.69 -16.56
CA TYR A 167 7.85 -0.35 -16.70
C TYR A 167 7.53 -1.32 -17.86
N ILE A 168 6.25 -1.61 -18.07
CA ILE A 168 5.78 -2.42 -19.21
C ILE A 168 6.05 -1.71 -20.55
N ILE A 169 5.94 -0.37 -20.58
CA ILE A 169 6.22 0.41 -21.77
C ILE A 169 7.73 0.47 -22.05
N SER A 170 8.54 0.65 -21.00
CA SER A 170 10.00 0.73 -21.10
C SER A 170 10.67 0.35 -19.79
N HIS A 171 11.77 -0.42 -19.86
CA HIS A 171 12.62 -0.73 -18.70
C HIS A 171 13.15 0.54 -18.01
N ASP A 172 13.41 1.61 -18.79
CA ASP A 172 13.76 2.94 -18.28
C ASP A 172 12.47 3.76 -18.05
N PHE A 173 11.64 3.26 -17.13
CA PHE A 173 10.30 3.78 -16.89
C PHE A 173 10.27 5.23 -16.40
N THR A 174 11.37 5.71 -15.82
CA THR A 174 11.47 7.09 -15.31
C THR A 174 11.38 8.13 -16.43
N LYS A 175 11.76 7.76 -17.66
CA LYS A 175 11.66 8.61 -18.86
C LYS A 175 10.27 8.61 -19.51
N VAL A 176 9.41 7.65 -19.13
CA VAL A 176 8.05 7.57 -19.66
C VAL A 176 7.13 8.50 -18.87
N PRO A 177 6.43 9.46 -19.49
CA PRO A 177 5.50 10.32 -18.78
C PRO A 177 4.32 9.52 -18.22
N ILE A 178 3.81 9.93 -17.03
CA ILE A 178 2.61 9.33 -16.43
C ILE A 178 1.41 9.61 -17.35
N GLY A 179 0.58 8.59 -17.56
CA GLY A 179 -0.62 8.70 -18.40
C GLY A 179 -0.39 8.44 -19.90
N ARG A 180 0.81 8.01 -20.30
CA ARG A 180 1.04 7.57 -21.68
C ARG A 180 0.27 6.28 -21.95
N PHE A 181 -0.69 6.36 -22.88
CA PHE A 181 -1.46 5.21 -23.32
C PHE A 181 -0.66 4.35 -24.31
N THR A 182 -0.68 3.05 -24.10
CA THR A 182 -0.25 2.03 -25.10
C THR A 182 -1.16 0.81 -24.96
N TRP A 183 -1.40 0.08 -26.04
CA TRP A 183 -2.23 -1.12 -26.00
C TRP A 183 -1.74 -2.18 -24.99
N PRO A 184 -0.45 -2.49 -24.86
CA PRO A 184 0.04 -3.40 -23.82
C PRO A 184 -0.24 -2.91 -22.40
N SER A 185 -0.14 -1.61 -22.15
CA SER A 185 -0.39 -1.03 -20.82
C SER A 185 -1.89 -0.92 -20.46
N PHE A 186 -2.76 -1.09 -21.46
CA PHE A 186 -4.22 -1.08 -21.25
C PHE A 186 -4.78 -2.47 -20.95
N LEU A 187 -4.14 -3.54 -21.46
CA LEU A 187 -4.61 -4.93 -21.32
C LEU A 187 -4.19 -5.59 -20.00
N ILE A 188 -3.48 -4.90 -19.13
CA ILE A 188 -3.03 -5.34 -17.81
C ILE A 188 -3.83 -4.68 -16.71
#